data_b0c508b326b508ab475edc8f898caed6
#
_entry.id   b0c508b326b508ab475edc8f898caed6
#
_cell.length_a   1.000
_cell.length_b   1.000
_cell.length_c   1.000
_cell.angle_alpha   90.00
_cell.angle_beta   90.00
_cell.angle_gamma   90.00
#
_symmetry.space_group_name_H-M   'P 1'
#
loop_
_entity.id
_entity.type
_entity.pdbx_description
1 polymer ?
#
loop_
_entity_poly.entity_id
_entity_poly.type
_entity_poly.pdbx_seq_one_letter_code
_entity_poly.pdbx_strand_id
1 'polypeptide(L)'
;MSKIVVALGGNALGSTPDEQLKLLEDTAKIIVKLIKLGHDVIITHGNGPQVGSISLAMEYSHTGINTPSMPFPECGSMSQGYIGYQLQQVLENELEHNKIKKSCVTVITQVLVDAKDKAFKHPTKPIGSFYTKEEAMKISKEKGQIFVSDAGRGYRRVVPSPKPIDIIEKKSIKLLIENGVIVVASGGGGIPVIKNKKTGKLEGVDAVIDKDKSAALLAKELNADMLLILTAIPKVYLNFGKENQTELNEMTTNEAKIYIKNKEFAEGSMLPKIEACLDFLDNNQKIAMITSLKDAIYLDKKNIGTKIIKGGEKNE
;
A
#
# COMPACT_ATOMS: atom_id res chain seq x y z
N MET A 1 -9.50 2.71 23.10
CA MET A 1 -9.47 3.47 21.83
C MET A 1 -8.11 3.24 21.23
N SER A 2 -8.02 2.69 20.02
CA SER A 2 -6.74 2.36 19.39
C SER A 2 -6.67 3.05 18.04
N LYS A 3 -5.48 3.50 17.66
CA LYS A 3 -5.19 4.07 16.35
C LYS A 3 -4.76 2.95 15.39
N ILE A 4 -5.49 2.79 14.29
CA ILE A 4 -5.28 1.70 13.34
C ILE A 4 -4.93 2.28 11.97
N VAL A 5 -3.81 1.85 11.41
CA VAL A 5 -3.51 2.08 9.99
C VAL A 5 -3.96 0.87 9.19
N VAL A 6 -4.90 1.08 8.27
CA VAL A 6 -5.47 0.06 7.39
C VAL A 6 -4.86 0.19 6.00
N ALA A 7 -4.13 -0.83 5.56
CA ALA A 7 -3.53 -0.91 4.24
C ALA A 7 -4.39 -1.75 3.30
N LEU A 8 -5.06 -1.10 2.33
CA LEU A 8 -5.91 -1.77 1.35
C LEU A 8 -5.08 -2.41 0.23
N GLY A 9 -5.27 -3.72 0.02
CA GLY A 9 -4.65 -4.46 -1.08
C GLY A 9 -5.22 -4.11 -2.45
N GLY A 10 -4.53 -4.51 -3.52
CA GLY A 10 -4.99 -4.26 -4.89
C GLY A 10 -6.35 -4.89 -5.23
N ASN A 11 -6.72 -5.97 -4.55
CA ASN A 11 -8.01 -6.63 -4.74
C ASN A 11 -9.21 -5.81 -4.21
N ALA A 12 -8.95 -4.77 -3.42
CA ALA A 12 -9.98 -3.83 -2.96
C ALA A 12 -10.27 -2.71 -3.97
N LEU A 13 -9.57 -2.70 -5.12
CA LEU A 13 -9.58 -1.56 -6.03
C LEU A 13 -10.06 -1.88 -7.46
N GLY A 14 -10.47 -3.09 -7.80
CA GLY A 14 -11.00 -3.42 -9.13
C GLY A 14 -10.15 -2.97 -10.33
N SER A 15 -10.66 -3.17 -11.52
CA SER A 15 -10.01 -2.81 -12.79
C SER A 15 -10.64 -1.58 -13.46
N THR A 16 -11.91 -1.33 -13.22
CA THR A 16 -12.67 -0.18 -13.73
C THR A 16 -13.13 0.73 -12.60
N PRO A 17 -13.46 2.02 -12.86
CA PRO A 17 -14.01 2.92 -11.86
C PRO A 17 -15.25 2.39 -11.15
N ASP A 18 -16.16 1.75 -11.88
CA ASP A 18 -17.42 1.21 -11.33
C ASP A 18 -17.17 -0.01 -10.44
N GLU A 19 -16.32 -0.94 -10.88
CA GLU A 19 -15.87 -2.07 -10.04
C GLU A 19 -15.18 -1.59 -8.77
N GLN A 20 -14.32 -0.58 -8.91
CA GLN A 20 -13.60 0.01 -7.80
C GLN A 20 -14.55 0.61 -6.78
N LEU A 21 -15.52 1.41 -7.23
CA LEU A 21 -16.50 2.03 -6.36
C LEU A 21 -17.28 0.98 -5.55
N LYS A 22 -17.76 -0.08 -6.22
CA LYS A 22 -18.48 -1.18 -5.59
C LYS A 22 -17.65 -1.92 -4.52
N LEU A 23 -16.36 -2.18 -4.80
CA LEU A 23 -15.46 -2.82 -3.83
C LEU A 23 -15.15 -1.91 -2.65
N LEU A 24 -15.08 -0.60 -2.89
CA LEU A 24 -14.84 0.39 -1.85
C LEU A 24 -16.05 0.58 -0.93
N GLU A 25 -17.28 0.33 -1.37
CA GLU A 25 -18.46 0.30 -0.51
C GLU A 25 -18.34 -0.75 0.60
N ASP A 26 -17.87 -1.96 0.26
CA ASP A 26 -17.62 -3.00 1.25
C ASP A 26 -16.46 -2.63 2.20
N THR A 27 -15.44 -1.96 1.67
CA THR A 27 -14.36 -1.40 2.48
C THR A 27 -14.88 -0.35 3.46
N ALA A 28 -15.78 0.54 3.03
CA ALA A 28 -16.37 1.58 3.89
C ALA A 28 -17.13 0.97 5.08
N LYS A 29 -17.89 -0.11 4.86
CA LYS A 29 -18.60 -0.84 5.95
C LYS A 29 -17.63 -1.33 7.02
N ILE A 30 -16.46 -1.88 6.60
CA ILE A 30 -15.43 -2.37 7.52
C ILE A 30 -14.83 -1.22 8.31
N ILE A 31 -14.46 -0.13 7.64
CA ILE A 31 -13.89 1.07 8.28
C ILE A 31 -14.88 1.66 9.29
N VAL A 32 -16.14 1.81 8.90
CA VAL A 32 -17.18 2.33 9.80
C VAL A 32 -17.41 1.38 10.98
N LYS A 33 -17.32 0.07 10.81
CA LYS A 33 -17.35 -0.87 11.93
C LYS A 33 -16.21 -0.64 12.91
N LEU A 34 -14.97 -0.45 12.44
CA LEU A 34 -13.83 -0.14 13.31
C LEU A 34 -14.06 1.17 14.07
N ILE A 35 -14.62 2.18 13.42
CA ILE A 35 -14.96 3.46 14.06
C ILE A 35 -16.03 3.26 15.14
N LYS A 36 -17.06 2.43 14.90
CA LYS A 36 -18.09 2.08 15.91
C LYS A 36 -17.51 1.34 17.12
N LEU A 37 -16.43 0.58 16.94
CA LEU A 37 -15.69 -0.06 18.02
C LEU A 37 -14.77 0.93 18.80
N GLY A 38 -14.79 2.21 18.44
CA GLY A 38 -14.06 3.27 19.13
C GLY A 38 -12.61 3.44 18.65
N HIS A 39 -12.26 2.99 17.44
CA HIS A 39 -10.92 3.17 16.88
C HIS A 39 -10.81 4.43 16.03
N ASP A 40 -9.63 5.05 16.03
CA ASP A 40 -9.23 6.04 15.02
C ASP A 40 -8.59 5.32 13.85
N VAL A 41 -9.11 5.59 12.64
CA VAL A 41 -8.70 4.86 11.44
C VAL A 41 -8.00 5.78 10.45
N ILE A 42 -6.84 5.33 9.99
CA ILE A 42 -6.07 5.91 8.89
C ILE A 42 -6.04 4.88 7.77
N ILE A 43 -6.28 5.31 6.55
CA ILE A 43 -6.38 4.42 5.40
C ILE A 43 -5.24 4.71 4.44
N THR A 44 -4.59 3.65 3.96
CA THR A 44 -3.72 3.72 2.79
C THR A 44 -4.13 2.67 1.77
N HIS A 45 -3.82 2.89 0.50
CA HIS A 45 -4.25 2.01 -0.58
C HIS A 45 -3.14 1.78 -1.60
N GLY A 46 -3.24 0.70 -2.38
CA GLY A 46 -2.44 0.52 -3.59
C GLY A 46 -2.95 1.39 -4.74
N ASN A 47 -2.20 1.45 -5.84
CA ASN A 47 -2.58 2.18 -7.05
C ASN A 47 -1.99 1.57 -8.34
N GLY A 48 -1.38 0.40 -8.28
CA GLY A 48 -0.58 -0.15 -9.39
C GLY A 48 -1.27 -0.14 -10.76
N PRO A 49 -2.48 -0.69 -10.91
CA PRO A 49 -3.23 -0.61 -12.17
C PRO A 49 -3.57 0.83 -12.56
N GLN A 50 -4.04 1.64 -11.61
CA GLN A 50 -4.54 3.00 -11.84
C GLN A 50 -3.41 3.94 -12.30
N VAL A 51 -2.29 3.97 -11.58
CA VAL A 51 -1.16 4.83 -11.97
C VAL A 51 -0.56 4.42 -13.30
N GLY A 52 -0.55 3.11 -13.59
CA GLY A 52 -0.09 2.60 -14.86
C GLY A 52 -0.98 3.06 -16.03
N SER A 53 -2.29 2.97 -15.87
CA SER A 53 -3.25 3.44 -16.89
C SER A 53 -3.20 4.95 -17.08
N ILE A 54 -3.08 5.72 -15.99
CA ILE A 54 -2.92 7.18 -16.05
C ILE A 54 -1.63 7.52 -16.80
N SER A 55 -0.50 6.93 -16.43
CA SER A 55 0.81 7.19 -17.07
C SER A 55 0.76 6.87 -18.56
N LEU A 56 0.15 5.74 -18.95
CA LEU A 56 0.00 5.35 -20.34
C LEU A 56 -0.89 6.34 -21.12
N ALA A 57 -2.02 6.76 -20.54
CA ALA A 57 -2.92 7.72 -21.15
C ALA A 57 -2.24 9.09 -21.37
N MET A 58 -1.49 9.57 -20.37
CA MET A 58 -0.73 10.82 -20.48
C MET A 58 0.37 10.74 -21.53
N GLU A 59 1.10 9.62 -21.60
CA GLU A 59 2.12 9.39 -22.61
C GLU A 59 1.53 9.36 -24.02
N TYR A 60 0.37 8.67 -24.19
CA TYR A 60 -0.31 8.59 -25.49
C TYR A 60 -0.84 9.95 -25.94
N SER A 61 -1.40 10.74 -25.04
CA SER A 61 -1.85 12.09 -25.30
C SER A 61 -0.69 13.02 -25.71
N HIS A 62 0.45 12.90 -25.00
CA HIS A 62 1.64 13.69 -25.34
C HIS A 62 2.15 13.35 -26.74
N THR A 63 2.29 12.08 -27.09
CA THR A 63 2.85 11.65 -28.38
C THR A 63 1.85 11.77 -29.54
N GLY A 64 0.55 11.62 -29.28
CA GLY A 64 -0.50 11.60 -30.32
C GLY A 64 -1.04 13.00 -30.67
N ILE A 65 -1.30 13.83 -29.66
CA ILE A 65 -1.92 15.15 -29.83
C ILE A 65 -1.13 16.30 -29.18
N ASN A 66 0.13 16.06 -28.84
CA ASN A 66 1.10 17.06 -28.35
C ASN A 66 0.64 17.79 -27.07
N THR A 67 0.00 17.09 -26.13
CA THR A 67 -0.25 17.63 -24.79
C THR A 67 1.05 17.73 -23.99
N PRO A 68 1.10 18.51 -22.90
CA PRO A 68 2.27 18.53 -22.01
C PRO A 68 2.63 17.12 -21.53
N SER A 69 3.93 16.81 -21.51
CA SER A 69 4.43 15.58 -20.91
C SER A 69 4.12 15.57 -19.42
N MET A 70 3.65 14.45 -18.90
CA MET A 70 3.31 14.31 -17.49
C MET A 70 4.27 13.32 -16.84
N PRO A 71 5.19 13.80 -15.96
CA PRO A 71 6.11 12.95 -15.23
C PRO A 71 5.40 11.92 -14.34
N PHE A 72 6.10 10.85 -14.01
CA PHE A 72 5.49 9.74 -13.25
C PHE A 72 5.04 10.11 -11.82
N PRO A 73 5.75 10.99 -11.07
CA PRO A 73 5.26 11.46 -9.76
C PRO A 73 3.91 12.16 -9.84
N GLU A 74 3.68 12.97 -10.91
CA GLU A 74 2.39 13.64 -11.14
C GLU A 74 1.28 12.62 -11.45
N CYS A 75 1.58 11.59 -12.24
CA CYS A 75 0.64 10.47 -12.44
C CYS A 75 0.33 9.75 -11.11
N GLY A 76 1.32 9.64 -10.23
CA GLY A 76 1.15 9.15 -8.87
C GLY A 76 0.16 9.99 -8.06
N SER A 77 0.31 11.32 -8.11
CA SER A 77 -0.60 12.27 -7.43
C SER A 77 -2.02 12.22 -7.98
N MET A 78 -2.19 12.10 -9.30
CA MET A 78 -3.50 11.92 -9.93
C MET A 78 -4.17 10.64 -9.44
N SER A 79 -3.42 9.54 -9.29
CA SER A 79 -3.96 8.29 -8.76
C SER A 79 -4.38 8.40 -7.30
N GLN A 80 -3.66 9.16 -6.47
CA GLN A 80 -4.08 9.45 -5.09
C GLN A 80 -5.38 10.25 -5.05
N GLY A 81 -5.49 11.29 -5.89
CA GLY A 81 -6.72 12.09 -5.99
C GLY A 81 -7.91 11.27 -6.45
N TYR A 82 -7.75 10.46 -7.50
CA TYR A 82 -8.79 9.60 -8.05
C TYR A 82 -9.30 8.56 -7.05
N ILE A 83 -8.40 7.75 -6.49
CA ILE A 83 -8.78 6.70 -5.53
C ILE A 83 -9.26 7.31 -4.23
N GLY A 84 -8.61 8.38 -3.77
CA GLY A 84 -8.97 9.11 -2.57
C GLY A 84 -10.35 9.73 -2.66
N TYR A 85 -10.72 10.31 -3.80
CA TYR A 85 -12.07 10.81 -4.06
C TYR A 85 -13.12 9.72 -3.88
N GLN A 86 -12.92 8.55 -4.49
CA GLN A 86 -13.88 7.45 -4.37
C GLN A 86 -13.97 6.93 -2.93
N LEU A 87 -12.84 6.80 -2.22
CA LEU A 87 -12.82 6.41 -0.80
C LEU A 87 -13.57 7.41 0.07
N GLN A 88 -13.34 8.70 -0.12
CA GLN A 88 -14.07 9.74 0.61
C GLN A 88 -15.58 9.62 0.36
N GLN A 89 -15.98 9.48 -0.90
CA GLN A 89 -17.40 9.41 -1.26
C GLN A 89 -18.12 8.23 -0.59
N VAL A 90 -17.55 7.01 -0.67
CA VAL A 90 -18.18 5.83 -0.07
C VAL A 90 -18.16 5.89 1.47
N LEU A 91 -17.11 6.46 2.05
CA LEU A 91 -17.02 6.63 3.51
C LEU A 91 -18.01 7.66 4.02
N GLU A 92 -18.14 8.82 3.38
CA GLU A 92 -19.14 9.83 3.75
C GLU A 92 -20.57 9.26 3.67
N ASN A 93 -20.90 8.52 2.60
CA ASN A 93 -22.18 7.83 2.47
C ASN A 93 -22.42 6.82 3.60
N GLU A 94 -21.41 6.00 3.93
CA GLU A 94 -21.57 5.00 4.99
C GLU A 94 -21.59 5.61 6.40
N LEU A 95 -20.87 6.69 6.64
CA LEU A 95 -20.93 7.46 7.88
C LEU A 95 -22.31 8.09 8.07
N GLU A 96 -22.87 8.74 7.04
CA GLU A 96 -24.21 9.32 7.05
C GLU A 96 -25.28 8.25 7.31
N HIS A 97 -25.23 7.13 6.58
CA HIS A 97 -26.12 5.99 6.79
C HIS A 97 -26.12 5.51 8.24
N ASN A 98 -24.96 5.53 8.90
CA ASN A 98 -24.79 5.09 10.29
C ASN A 98 -24.93 6.23 11.30
N LYS A 99 -25.26 7.46 10.88
CA LYS A 99 -25.44 8.66 11.73
C LYS A 99 -24.18 8.98 12.56
N ILE A 100 -23.00 8.76 12.00
CA ILE A 100 -21.70 9.03 12.63
C ILE A 100 -21.22 10.41 12.17
N LYS A 101 -21.05 11.32 13.13
CA LYS A 101 -20.57 12.70 12.88
C LYS A 101 -19.03 12.73 12.80
N LYS A 102 -18.47 12.09 11.79
CA LYS A 102 -17.05 12.18 11.42
C LYS A 102 -16.97 12.55 9.94
N SER A 103 -15.85 13.10 9.52
CA SER A 103 -15.55 13.37 8.11
C SER A 103 -14.33 12.60 7.65
N CYS A 104 -14.20 12.42 6.34
CA CYS A 104 -13.06 11.77 5.72
C CYS A 104 -12.35 12.74 4.76
N VAL A 105 -11.02 12.75 4.77
CA VAL A 105 -10.22 13.57 3.86
C VAL A 105 -9.06 12.77 3.29
N THR A 106 -8.76 13.01 2.02
CA THR A 106 -7.56 12.49 1.36
C THR A 106 -6.46 13.54 1.40
N VAL A 107 -5.30 13.14 1.92
CA VAL A 107 -4.09 13.96 1.92
C VAL A 107 -3.17 13.44 0.83
N ILE A 108 -2.93 14.28 -0.20
CA ILE A 108 -1.88 14.00 -1.19
C ILE A 108 -0.56 13.92 -0.44
N THR A 109 0.10 12.77 -0.54
CA THR A 109 1.19 12.42 0.36
C THR A 109 2.48 12.17 -0.41
N GLN A 110 3.52 12.90 -0.05
CA GLN A 110 4.89 12.73 -0.52
C GLN A 110 5.68 11.87 0.46
N VAL A 111 6.49 10.95 -0.05
CA VAL A 111 7.31 10.07 0.77
C VAL A 111 8.77 10.20 0.37
N LEU A 112 9.59 10.60 1.32
CA LEU A 112 11.02 10.77 1.13
C LEU A 112 11.72 9.42 0.93
N VAL A 113 12.59 9.36 -0.07
CA VAL A 113 13.45 8.20 -0.37
C VAL A 113 14.92 8.63 -0.52
N ASP A 114 15.85 7.70 -0.38
CA ASP A 114 17.27 7.98 -0.63
C ASP A 114 17.55 7.96 -2.15
N ALA A 115 18.03 9.06 -2.69
CA ALA A 115 18.48 9.15 -4.08
C ALA A 115 19.57 8.12 -4.46
N LYS A 116 20.23 7.51 -3.47
CA LYS A 116 21.26 6.49 -3.65
C LYS A 116 20.74 5.06 -3.42
N ASP A 117 19.43 4.89 -3.19
CA ASP A 117 18.86 3.55 -3.00
C ASP A 117 19.20 2.64 -4.19
N LYS A 118 19.61 1.42 -3.90
CA LYS A 118 19.98 0.41 -4.92
C LYS A 118 18.84 0.11 -5.89
N ALA A 119 17.61 0.30 -5.48
CA ALA A 119 16.43 0.11 -6.31
C ALA A 119 16.46 0.95 -7.59
N PHE A 120 17.06 2.15 -7.57
CA PHE A 120 17.20 2.98 -8.77
C PHE A 120 18.09 2.35 -9.86
N LYS A 121 19.01 1.48 -9.46
CA LYS A 121 19.85 0.71 -10.41
C LYS A 121 19.24 -0.62 -10.81
N HIS A 122 18.28 -1.14 -10.02
CA HIS A 122 17.66 -2.45 -10.20
C HIS A 122 16.14 -2.33 -10.07
N PRO A 123 15.45 -1.79 -11.09
CA PRO A 123 13.98 -1.70 -11.08
C PRO A 123 13.32 -3.07 -11.00
N THR A 124 12.39 -3.25 -10.07
CA THR A 124 11.71 -4.54 -9.83
C THR A 124 10.20 -4.43 -9.67
N LYS A 125 9.65 -3.21 -9.47
CA LYS A 125 8.22 -3.03 -9.19
C LYS A 125 7.41 -3.00 -10.48
N PRO A 126 6.55 -4.02 -10.76
CA PRO A 126 5.74 -4.03 -11.96
C PRO A 126 4.62 -2.97 -11.88
N ILE A 127 4.44 -2.24 -12.96
CA ILE A 127 3.38 -1.24 -13.13
C ILE A 127 2.65 -1.40 -14.46
N GLY A 128 1.46 -0.82 -14.57
CA GLY A 128 0.70 -0.74 -15.83
C GLY A 128 0.17 -2.06 -16.35
N SER A 129 -0.13 -2.05 -17.64
CA SER A 129 -0.71 -3.17 -18.37
C SER A 129 0.30 -4.28 -18.69
N PHE A 130 -0.21 -5.38 -19.20
CA PHE A 130 0.60 -6.46 -19.77
C PHE A 130 0.88 -6.17 -21.24
N TYR A 131 2.08 -6.53 -21.69
CA TYR A 131 2.55 -6.39 -23.07
C TYR A 131 2.97 -7.74 -23.62
N THR A 132 2.89 -7.90 -24.93
CA THR A 132 3.57 -9.02 -25.60
C THR A 132 5.08 -8.83 -25.52
N LYS A 133 5.84 -9.88 -25.81
CA LYS A 133 7.31 -9.80 -25.82
C LYS A 133 7.80 -8.79 -26.87
N GLU A 134 7.18 -8.80 -28.03
CA GLU A 134 7.51 -7.91 -29.17
C GLU A 134 7.27 -6.44 -28.83
N GLU A 135 6.11 -6.12 -28.25
CA GLU A 135 5.77 -4.76 -27.78
C GLU A 135 6.75 -4.30 -26.70
N ALA A 136 7.03 -5.13 -25.70
CA ALA A 136 7.94 -4.82 -24.61
C ALA A 136 9.36 -4.54 -25.13
N MET A 137 9.85 -5.36 -26.06
CA MET A 137 11.18 -5.15 -26.70
C MET A 137 11.24 -3.86 -27.53
N LYS A 138 10.18 -3.58 -28.29
CA LYS A 138 10.08 -2.33 -29.08
C LYS A 138 10.13 -1.10 -28.16
N ILE A 139 9.28 -1.05 -27.14
CA ILE A 139 9.20 0.08 -26.20
C ILE A 139 10.52 0.21 -25.41
N SER A 140 11.12 -0.91 -25.01
CA SER A 140 12.42 -0.90 -24.32
C SER A 140 13.52 -0.26 -25.19
N LYS A 141 13.56 -0.59 -26.49
CA LYS A 141 14.53 -0.02 -27.43
C LYS A 141 14.28 1.46 -27.72
N GLU A 142 13.01 1.87 -27.86
CA GLU A 142 12.64 3.24 -28.20
C GLU A 142 12.73 4.20 -27.02
N LYS A 143 12.39 3.74 -25.80
CA LYS A 143 12.19 4.59 -24.62
C LYS A 143 13.10 4.25 -23.44
N GLY A 144 13.95 3.23 -23.56
CA GLY A 144 14.84 2.81 -22.47
C GLY A 144 14.10 2.22 -21.25
N GLN A 145 12.80 1.88 -21.39
CA GLN A 145 12.01 1.30 -20.31
C GLN A 145 12.39 -0.16 -20.07
N ILE A 146 12.32 -0.59 -18.84
CA ILE A 146 12.68 -1.98 -18.44
C ILE A 146 11.40 -2.80 -18.28
N PHE A 147 11.37 -3.98 -18.87
CA PHE A 147 10.27 -4.92 -18.81
C PHE A 147 10.74 -6.27 -18.28
N VAL A 148 9.89 -6.94 -17.51
CA VAL A 148 10.10 -8.30 -17.00
C VAL A 148 8.91 -9.17 -17.31
N SER A 149 9.15 -10.48 -17.49
CA SER A 149 8.05 -11.46 -17.60
C SER A 149 7.31 -11.57 -16.26
N ASP A 150 5.99 -11.55 -16.28
CA ASP A 150 5.15 -11.60 -15.09
C ASP A 150 4.24 -12.85 -15.12
N ALA A 151 4.73 -13.91 -14.51
CA ALA A 151 4.00 -15.16 -14.21
C ALA A 151 3.19 -15.74 -15.40
N GLY A 152 3.76 -15.72 -16.61
CA GLY A 152 3.12 -16.27 -17.82
C GLY A 152 1.98 -15.43 -18.40
N ARG A 153 1.66 -14.27 -17.79
CA ARG A 153 0.62 -13.33 -18.26
C ARG A 153 1.11 -12.34 -19.32
N GLY A 154 2.42 -12.32 -19.59
CA GLY A 154 3.07 -11.39 -20.51
C GLY A 154 4.21 -10.63 -19.85
N TYR A 155 4.55 -9.49 -20.41
CA TYR A 155 5.62 -8.60 -19.92
C TYR A 155 5.01 -7.35 -19.27
N ARG A 156 5.61 -6.90 -18.16
CA ARG A 156 5.24 -5.64 -17.50
C ARG A 156 6.42 -4.73 -17.37
N ARG A 157 6.18 -3.43 -17.54
CA ARG A 157 7.15 -2.41 -17.20
C ARG A 157 7.48 -2.49 -15.71
N VAL A 158 8.75 -2.36 -15.38
CA VAL A 158 9.20 -2.26 -13.98
C VAL A 158 9.86 -0.91 -13.74
N VAL A 159 9.62 -0.39 -12.53
CA VAL A 159 10.20 0.86 -12.04
C VAL A 159 10.96 0.61 -10.72
N PRO A 160 11.86 1.52 -10.31
CA PRO A 160 12.49 1.45 -9.01
C PRO A 160 11.46 1.37 -7.86
N SER A 161 11.78 0.62 -6.81
CA SER A 161 10.96 0.56 -5.59
C SER A 161 11.84 0.83 -4.36
N PRO A 162 12.23 2.10 -4.13
CA PRO A 162 13.11 2.48 -3.03
C PRO A 162 12.41 2.32 -1.67
N LYS A 163 13.21 2.20 -0.61
CA LYS A 163 12.71 2.14 0.76
C LYS A 163 12.20 3.52 1.20
N PRO A 164 10.98 3.62 1.77
CA PRO A 164 10.48 4.86 2.33
C PRO A 164 11.29 5.25 3.59
N ILE A 165 11.59 6.55 3.75
CA ILE A 165 12.40 7.09 4.86
C ILE A 165 11.55 7.98 5.76
N ASP A 166 10.73 8.85 5.18
CA ASP A 166 9.91 9.81 5.91
C ASP A 166 8.66 10.19 5.12
N ILE A 167 7.61 10.64 5.81
CA ILE A 167 6.36 11.14 5.22
C ILE A 167 6.31 12.65 5.43
N ILE A 168 6.28 13.39 4.33
CA ILE A 168 6.39 14.86 4.37
C ILE A 168 5.20 15.47 5.11
N GLU A 169 3.98 15.00 4.83
CA GLU A 169 2.73 15.52 5.37
C GLU A 169 2.36 14.95 6.75
N LYS A 170 3.23 14.18 7.41
CA LYS A 170 2.93 13.48 8.68
C LYS A 170 2.39 14.40 9.79
N LYS A 171 2.84 15.66 9.87
CA LYS A 171 2.35 16.61 10.87
C LYS A 171 0.90 17.00 10.61
N SER A 172 0.52 17.25 9.35
CA SER A 172 -0.84 17.58 8.94
C SER A 172 -1.76 16.38 9.13
N ILE A 173 -1.32 15.18 8.74
CA ILE A 173 -2.04 13.92 8.94
C ILE A 173 -2.32 13.71 10.43
N LYS A 174 -1.32 13.87 11.28
CA LYS A 174 -1.45 13.74 12.74
C LYS A 174 -2.49 14.71 13.31
N LEU A 175 -2.41 16.00 12.92
CA LEU A 175 -3.36 17.01 13.34
C LEU A 175 -4.81 16.66 12.98
N LEU A 176 -5.04 16.18 11.77
CA LEU A 176 -6.39 15.77 11.32
C LEU A 176 -6.93 14.62 12.17
N ILE A 177 -6.11 13.59 12.41
CA ILE A 177 -6.50 12.43 13.22
C ILE A 177 -6.80 12.83 14.67
N GLU A 178 -5.98 13.68 15.28
CA GLU A 178 -6.17 14.20 16.63
C GLU A 178 -7.47 15.02 16.77
N ASN A 179 -7.98 15.56 15.66
CA ASN A 179 -9.27 16.23 15.58
C ASN A 179 -10.42 15.30 15.10
N GLY A 180 -10.22 13.98 15.12
CA GLY A 180 -11.25 12.99 14.85
C GLY A 180 -11.59 12.77 13.38
N VAL A 181 -10.80 13.34 12.45
CA VAL A 181 -10.98 13.17 11.00
C VAL A 181 -10.42 11.83 10.56
N ILE A 182 -11.13 11.11 9.71
CA ILE A 182 -10.64 9.90 9.04
C ILE A 182 -9.74 10.35 7.90
N VAL A 183 -8.50 9.82 7.85
CA VAL A 183 -7.52 10.28 6.87
C VAL A 183 -7.15 9.16 5.90
N VAL A 184 -7.27 9.44 4.59
CA VAL A 184 -6.65 8.63 3.54
C VAL A 184 -5.31 9.25 3.20
N ALA A 185 -4.21 8.52 3.38
CA ALA A 185 -2.85 9.03 3.18
C ALA A 185 -1.91 7.97 2.58
N SER A 186 -0.79 8.40 2.06
CA SER A 186 0.24 7.52 1.44
C SER A 186 -0.31 6.59 0.36
N GLY A 187 -1.34 7.03 -0.37
CA GLY A 187 -1.93 6.26 -1.46
C GLY A 187 -0.89 5.84 -2.50
N GLY A 188 -0.94 4.57 -2.94
CA GLY A 188 0.04 4.01 -3.86
C GLY A 188 1.45 3.83 -3.28
N GLY A 189 1.61 4.00 -1.98
CA GLY A 189 2.90 4.06 -1.29
C GLY A 189 3.45 5.48 -1.12
N GLY A 190 2.68 6.49 -1.55
CA GLY A 190 3.09 7.91 -1.57
C GLY A 190 3.82 8.30 -2.86
N ILE A 191 3.91 9.59 -3.11
CA ILE A 191 4.68 10.16 -4.22
C ILE A 191 6.16 10.15 -3.81
N PRO A 192 7.03 9.41 -4.51
CA PRO A 192 8.44 9.35 -4.15
C PRO A 192 9.12 10.69 -4.40
N VAL A 193 9.76 11.25 -3.38
CA VAL A 193 10.55 12.47 -3.48
C VAL A 193 11.93 12.27 -2.87
N ILE A 194 12.92 12.95 -3.42
CA ILE A 194 14.26 13.07 -2.86
C ILE A 194 14.49 14.50 -2.36
N LYS A 195 15.39 14.67 -1.41
CA LYS A 195 15.86 15.99 -1.00
C LYS A 195 17.15 16.32 -1.72
N ASN A 196 17.10 17.31 -2.59
CA ASN A 196 18.28 17.80 -3.29
C ASN A 196 19.30 18.33 -2.30
N LYS A 197 20.50 17.76 -2.28
CA LYS A 197 21.53 18.10 -1.29
C LYS A 197 22.09 19.51 -1.45
N LYS A 198 22.02 20.10 -2.65
CA LYS A 198 22.56 21.46 -2.94
C LYS A 198 21.53 22.53 -2.59
N THR A 199 20.26 22.31 -2.94
CA THR A 199 19.22 23.32 -2.82
C THR A 199 18.33 23.12 -1.59
N GLY A 200 18.34 21.93 -0.97
CA GLY A 200 17.42 21.52 0.09
C GLY A 200 15.98 21.29 -0.37
N LYS A 201 15.67 21.46 -1.65
CA LYS A 201 14.33 21.32 -2.22
C LYS A 201 13.93 19.85 -2.36
N LEU A 202 12.62 19.59 -2.27
CA LEU A 202 12.04 18.30 -2.63
C LEU A 202 11.89 18.23 -4.15
N GLU A 203 12.20 17.07 -4.71
CA GLU A 203 12.10 16.78 -6.14
C GLU A 203 11.45 15.41 -6.32
N GLY A 204 10.40 15.31 -7.15
CA GLY A 204 9.78 14.04 -7.50
C GLY A 204 10.73 13.14 -8.30
N VAL A 205 10.64 11.84 -8.13
CA VAL A 205 11.46 10.85 -8.84
C VAL A 205 10.61 9.72 -9.40
N ASP A 206 11.03 9.19 -10.55
CA ASP A 206 10.37 8.07 -11.23
C ASP A 206 10.57 6.75 -10.44
N ALA A 207 9.67 6.47 -9.54
CA ALA A 207 9.68 5.28 -8.71
C ALA A 207 8.27 4.94 -8.18
N VAL A 208 8.10 3.76 -7.62
CA VAL A 208 6.90 3.36 -6.87
C VAL A 208 7.30 2.73 -5.56
N ILE A 209 6.97 3.36 -4.47
CA ILE A 209 7.21 2.80 -3.14
C ILE A 209 6.23 1.66 -2.89
N ASP A 210 6.70 0.59 -2.25
CA ASP A 210 5.82 -0.48 -1.82
C ASP A 210 4.82 0.04 -0.78
N LYS A 211 3.50 -0.16 -1.04
CA LYS A 211 2.45 0.39 -0.19
C LYS A 211 2.47 -0.18 1.24
N ASP A 212 2.85 -1.47 1.39
CA ASP A 212 2.86 -2.10 2.71
C ASP A 212 4.03 -1.54 3.54
N LYS A 213 5.19 -1.29 2.93
CA LYS A 213 6.33 -0.60 3.57
C LYS A 213 5.99 0.85 3.93
N SER A 214 5.28 1.56 3.04
CA SER A 214 4.81 2.92 3.35
C SER A 214 3.74 2.93 4.44
N ALA A 215 2.84 1.96 4.47
CA ALA A 215 1.86 1.79 5.53
C ALA A 215 2.52 1.55 6.90
N ALA A 216 3.56 0.71 6.93
CA ALA A 216 4.34 0.47 8.14
C ALA A 216 5.04 1.75 8.64
N LEU A 217 5.65 2.53 7.73
CA LEU A 217 6.24 3.82 8.07
C LEU A 217 5.18 4.80 8.58
N LEU A 218 4.04 4.92 7.90
CA LEU A 218 2.93 5.77 8.34
C LEU A 218 2.45 5.39 9.74
N ALA A 219 2.28 4.09 10.00
CA ALA A 219 1.88 3.59 11.30
C ALA A 219 2.91 3.92 12.40
N LYS A 220 4.20 3.85 12.11
CA LYS A 220 5.29 4.26 13.03
C LYS A 220 5.25 5.75 13.31
N GLU A 221 5.21 6.58 12.28
CA GLU A 221 5.23 8.04 12.39
C GLU A 221 4.00 8.59 13.14
N LEU A 222 2.86 7.94 13.00
CA LEU A 222 1.63 8.30 13.71
C LEU A 222 1.51 7.66 15.09
N ASN A 223 2.47 6.85 15.51
CA ASN A 223 2.41 6.05 16.71
C ASN A 223 1.10 5.23 16.80
N ALA A 224 0.76 4.52 15.72
CA ALA A 224 -0.43 3.67 15.68
C ALA A 224 -0.27 2.44 16.59
N ASP A 225 -1.39 1.93 17.10
CA ASP A 225 -1.42 0.72 17.95
C ASP A 225 -1.47 -0.54 17.10
N MET A 226 -2.04 -0.43 15.89
CA MET A 226 -2.20 -1.55 14.97
C MET A 226 -1.90 -1.16 13.52
N LEU A 227 -1.21 -2.07 12.81
CA LEU A 227 -1.12 -2.09 11.36
C LEU A 227 -1.98 -3.26 10.84
N LEU A 228 -3.07 -2.95 10.13
CA LEU A 228 -3.97 -3.92 9.53
C LEU A 228 -3.75 -3.97 8.01
N ILE A 229 -3.21 -5.07 7.51
CA ILE A 229 -3.01 -5.27 6.07
C ILE A 229 -4.12 -6.15 5.52
N LEU A 230 -4.94 -5.58 4.63
CA LEU A 230 -6.02 -6.29 3.96
C LEU A 230 -5.54 -6.86 2.61
N THR A 231 -5.77 -8.14 2.42
CA THR A 231 -5.30 -8.89 1.24
C THR A 231 -6.39 -9.84 0.70
N ALA A 232 -6.07 -10.69 -0.28
CA ALA A 232 -7.01 -11.63 -0.87
C ALA A 232 -7.29 -12.86 0.00
N ILE A 233 -6.33 -13.23 0.85
CA ILE A 233 -6.39 -14.47 1.64
C ILE A 233 -6.69 -14.16 3.11
N PRO A 234 -7.43 -15.06 3.80
CA PRO A 234 -7.87 -14.82 5.18
C PRO A 234 -6.72 -14.84 6.19
N LYS A 235 -5.66 -15.62 5.93
CA LYS A 235 -4.53 -15.79 6.85
C LYS A 235 -3.21 -15.93 6.09
N VAL A 236 -2.11 -15.86 6.80
CA VAL A 236 -0.79 -16.28 6.32
C VAL A 236 -0.68 -17.80 6.42
N TYR A 237 -0.05 -18.42 5.44
CA TYR A 237 0.15 -19.86 5.38
C TYR A 237 1.63 -20.19 5.26
N LEU A 238 2.05 -21.26 5.92
CA LEU A 238 3.28 -21.99 5.59
C LEU A 238 2.98 -23.01 4.50
N ASN A 239 3.97 -23.29 3.66
CA ASN A 239 3.85 -24.25 2.54
C ASN A 239 2.66 -23.95 1.62
N PHE A 240 2.39 -22.67 1.34
CA PHE A 240 1.24 -22.24 0.55
C PHE A 240 1.15 -22.97 -0.80
N GLY A 241 -0.03 -23.57 -1.07
CA GLY A 241 -0.29 -24.33 -2.30
C GLY A 241 0.28 -25.76 -2.32
N LYS A 242 0.83 -26.27 -1.20
CA LYS A 242 1.29 -27.65 -1.04
C LYS A 242 0.33 -28.47 -0.18
N GLU A 243 0.43 -29.80 -0.23
CA GLU A 243 -0.41 -30.73 0.56
C GLU A 243 -0.31 -30.49 2.08
N ASN A 244 0.86 -30.07 2.55
CA ASN A 244 1.12 -29.78 3.95
C ASN A 244 0.93 -28.27 4.29
N GLN A 245 0.09 -27.57 3.54
CA GLN A 245 -0.24 -26.17 3.82
C GLN A 245 -0.82 -26.02 5.23
N THR A 246 -0.27 -25.09 6.00
CA THR A 246 -0.70 -24.82 7.39
C THR A 246 -1.02 -23.34 7.57
N GLU A 247 -2.19 -23.04 8.13
CA GLU A 247 -2.56 -21.66 8.45
C GLU A 247 -1.92 -21.18 9.76
N LEU A 248 -1.55 -19.92 9.81
CA LEU A 248 -1.03 -19.27 11.00
C LEU A 248 -2.10 -18.33 11.60
N ASN A 249 -2.50 -18.58 12.84
CA ASN A 249 -3.36 -17.66 13.61
C ASN A 249 -2.55 -16.53 14.24
N GLU A 250 -1.36 -16.86 14.73
CA GLU A 250 -0.43 -15.91 15.34
C GLU A 250 1.01 -16.34 15.02
N MET A 251 1.91 -15.38 14.91
CA MET A 251 3.35 -15.60 14.89
C MET A 251 4.08 -14.43 15.56
N THR A 252 5.24 -14.73 16.11
CA THR A 252 6.15 -13.72 16.64
C THR A 252 7.04 -13.14 15.55
N THR A 253 7.66 -11.98 15.80
CA THR A 253 8.67 -11.41 14.89
C THR A 253 9.86 -12.34 14.69
N ASN A 254 10.21 -13.17 15.70
CA ASN A 254 11.32 -14.12 15.60
C ASN A 254 10.96 -15.30 14.68
N GLU A 255 9.77 -15.87 14.83
CA GLU A 255 9.26 -16.90 13.92
C GLU A 255 9.16 -16.40 12.48
N ALA A 256 8.60 -15.19 12.29
CA ALA A 256 8.53 -14.59 10.97
C ALA A 256 9.90 -14.45 10.28
N LYS A 257 10.96 -14.07 11.02
CA LYS A 257 12.33 -14.01 10.50
C LYS A 257 12.86 -15.39 10.10
N ILE A 258 12.54 -16.44 10.87
CA ILE A 258 12.88 -17.83 10.53
C ILE A 258 12.18 -18.26 9.25
N TYR A 259 10.87 -18.01 9.14
CA TYR A 259 10.08 -18.36 7.95
C TYR A 259 10.55 -17.59 6.70
N ILE A 260 10.95 -16.33 6.82
CA ILE A 260 11.58 -15.57 5.73
C ILE A 260 12.88 -16.25 5.26
N LYS A 261 13.76 -16.63 6.21
CA LYS A 261 15.02 -17.32 5.90
C LYS A 261 14.78 -18.65 5.18
N ASN A 262 13.73 -19.37 5.55
CA ASN A 262 13.31 -20.62 4.95
C ASN A 262 12.54 -20.44 3.63
N LYS A 263 12.34 -19.19 3.13
CA LYS A 263 11.61 -18.85 1.90
C LYS A 263 10.17 -19.35 1.87
N GLU A 264 9.48 -19.32 3.02
CA GLU A 264 8.09 -19.74 3.13
C GLU A 264 7.12 -18.77 2.45
N PHE A 265 7.50 -17.50 2.27
CA PHE A 265 6.64 -16.44 1.76
C PHE A 265 7.00 -16.07 0.33
N ALA A 266 5.99 -15.98 -0.56
CA ALA A 266 6.18 -15.59 -1.94
C ALA A 266 6.70 -14.14 -2.05
N GLU A 267 7.82 -13.95 -2.75
CA GLU A 267 8.56 -12.68 -2.87
C GLU A 267 7.72 -11.52 -3.44
N GLY A 268 6.83 -11.80 -4.41
CA GLY A 268 6.00 -10.78 -5.06
C GLY A 268 4.69 -10.44 -4.34
N SER A 269 4.34 -11.11 -3.24
CA SER A 269 3.02 -10.97 -2.62
C SER A 269 3.04 -10.96 -1.09
N MET A 270 3.33 -12.09 -0.44
CA MET A 270 3.25 -12.20 1.02
C MET A 270 4.49 -11.65 1.71
N LEU A 271 5.70 -11.91 1.19
CA LEU A 271 6.94 -11.47 1.81
C LEU A 271 6.99 -9.96 2.09
N PRO A 272 6.64 -9.05 1.16
CA PRO A 272 6.61 -7.61 1.46
C PRO A 272 5.68 -7.22 2.61
N LYS A 273 4.57 -7.94 2.79
CA LYS A 273 3.60 -7.71 3.88
C LYS A 273 4.19 -8.11 5.23
N ILE A 274 4.83 -9.27 5.28
CA ILE A 274 5.52 -9.73 6.50
C ILE A 274 6.67 -8.78 6.85
N GLU A 275 7.50 -8.37 5.88
CA GLU A 275 8.56 -7.38 6.10
C GLU A 275 8.00 -6.06 6.65
N ALA A 276 6.89 -5.56 6.11
CA ALA A 276 6.22 -4.35 6.59
C ALA A 276 5.72 -4.51 8.03
N CYS A 277 5.15 -5.67 8.37
CA CYS A 277 4.75 -5.96 9.74
C CYS A 277 5.96 -5.98 10.70
N LEU A 278 7.08 -6.60 10.28
CA LEU A 278 8.31 -6.60 11.07
C LEU A 278 8.88 -5.18 11.25
N ASP A 279 8.87 -4.37 10.19
CA ASP A 279 9.31 -2.97 10.24
C ASP A 279 8.45 -2.15 11.22
N PHE A 280 7.14 -2.39 11.27
CA PHE A 280 6.22 -1.72 12.20
C PHE A 280 6.46 -2.13 13.65
N LEU A 281 6.74 -3.41 13.90
CA LEU A 281 6.86 -3.99 15.25
C LEU A 281 8.26 -3.84 15.88
N ASP A 282 9.21 -3.23 15.18
CA ASP A 282 10.63 -3.18 15.57
C ASP A 282 10.83 -2.62 16.98
N ASN A 283 10.11 -1.59 17.38
CA ASN A 283 10.35 -0.85 18.62
C ASN A 283 9.21 -0.90 19.66
N ASN A 284 8.10 -1.65 19.47
CA ASN A 284 6.92 -1.52 20.33
C ASN A 284 6.12 -2.83 20.52
N GLN A 285 5.44 -2.94 21.66
CA GLN A 285 4.40 -3.96 21.93
C GLN A 285 3.09 -3.64 21.18
N LYS A 286 3.17 -3.51 19.85
CA LYS A 286 2.05 -3.23 18.95
C LYS A 286 1.63 -4.50 18.25
N ILE A 287 0.54 -4.44 17.53
CA ILE A 287 -0.01 -5.59 16.79
C ILE A 287 0.01 -5.26 15.30
N ALA A 288 0.59 -6.14 14.50
CA ALA A 288 0.33 -6.17 13.07
C ALA A 288 -0.61 -7.33 12.76
N MET A 289 -1.52 -7.16 11.80
CA MET A 289 -2.47 -8.18 11.40
C MET A 289 -2.59 -8.23 9.87
N ILE A 290 -2.61 -9.44 9.34
CA ILE A 290 -2.88 -9.70 7.92
C ILE A 290 -4.15 -10.52 7.82
N THR A 291 -5.14 -10.03 7.06
CA THR A 291 -6.41 -10.74 6.86
C THR A 291 -7.04 -10.38 5.51
N SER A 292 -8.11 -11.10 5.14
CA SER A 292 -8.90 -10.75 3.96
C SER A 292 -9.86 -9.58 4.25
N LEU A 293 -10.23 -8.86 3.17
CA LEU A 293 -11.26 -7.82 3.28
C LEU A 293 -12.56 -8.39 3.86
N LYS A 294 -12.95 -9.59 3.44
CA LYS A 294 -14.19 -10.25 3.90
C LYS A 294 -14.17 -10.57 5.38
N ASP A 295 -13.02 -11.01 5.92
CA ASP A 295 -12.90 -11.39 7.32
C ASP A 295 -12.66 -10.19 8.24
N ALA A 296 -12.15 -9.09 7.71
CA ALA A 296 -11.91 -7.87 8.48
C ALA A 296 -13.17 -7.30 9.16
N ILE A 297 -14.35 -7.63 8.67
CA ILE A 297 -15.61 -7.26 9.33
C ILE A 297 -15.80 -7.97 10.69
N TYR A 298 -15.04 -9.03 10.94
CA TYR A 298 -15.11 -9.87 12.15
C TYR A 298 -13.90 -9.71 13.07
N LEU A 299 -13.15 -8.60 12.97
CA LEU A 299 -11.94 -8.35 13.78
C LEU A 299 -12.18 -8.37 15.31
N ASP A 300 -13.41 -8.21 15.73
CA ASP A 300 -13.86 -8.37 17.12
C ASP A 300 -13.96 -9.84 17.57
N LYS A 301 -13.86 -10.80 16.65
CA LYS A 301 -13.92 -12.24 16.95
C LYS A 301 -12.52 -12.85 17.07
N LYS A 302 -12.43 -13.99 17.77
CA LYS A 302 -11.18 -14.76 17.90
C LYS A 302 -10.82 -15.44 16.57
N ASN A 303 -9.53 -15.63 16.34
CA ASN A 303 -8.96 -16.37 15.19
C ASN A 303 -9.24 -15.77 13.81
N ILE A 304 -9.44 -14.46 13.73
CA ILE A 304 -9.52 -13.73 12.45
C ILE A 304 -8.13 -13.26 12.05
N GLY A 305 -7.74 -13.56 10.79
CA GLY A 305 -6.45 -13.18 10.26
C GLY A 305 -5.26 -13.90 10.91
N THR A 306 -4.08 -13.44 10.56
CA THR A 306 -2.81 -13.79 11.23
C THR A 306 -2.31 -12.59 11.99
N LYS A 307 -2.22 -12.72 13.30
CA LYS A 307 -1.68 -11.71 14.21
C LYS A 307 -0.16 -11.87 14.30
N ILE A 308 0.56 -10.76 14.16
CA ILE A 308 2.01 -10.73 14.31
C ILE A 308 2.34 -9.83 15.50
N ILE A 309 3.10 -10.36 16.45
CA ILE A 309 3.47 -9.68 17.68
C ILE A 309 4.98 -9.69 17.86
N LYS A 310 5.49 -8.76 18.64
CA LYS A 310 6.91 -8.75 18.98
C LYS A 310 7.23 -9.98 19.83
N GLY A 311 8.22 -10.77 19.42
CA GLY A 311 8.75 -11.87 20.23
C GLY A 311 9.41 -11.29 21.47
N GLY A 312 9.07 -11.81 22.67
CA GLY A 312 9.85 -11.55 23.88
C GLY A 312 11.27 -12.08 23.71
N GLU A 313 12.26 -11.35 24.22
CA GLU A 313 13.55 -11.97 24.50
C GLU A 313 13.27 -13.09 25.50
N LYS A 314 13.58 -14.34 25.14
CA LYS A 314 13.70 -15.40 26.14
C LYS A 314 14.88 -14.94 27.02
N ASN A 315 14.58 -14.50 28.22
CA ASN A 315 15.60 -14.43 29.25
C ASN A 315 16.15 -15.87 29.39
N GLU A 316 17.35 -16.09 28.85
CA GLU A 316 18.15 -17.28 29.16
C GLU A 316 18.61 -17.20 30.62
#